data_7c96146d929794f2c3bd7a5c5616eba6
#
_entry.id   7c96146d929794f2c3bd7a5c5616eba6
#
_cell.length_a   1.000
_cell.length_b   1.000
_cell.length_c   1.000
_cell.angle_alpha   90.00
_cell.angle_beta   90.00
_cell.angle_gamma   90.00
#
_symmetry.space_group_name_H-M   'P 1'
#
loop_
_entity.id
_entity.type
_entity.pdbx_description
1 polymer ?
#
loop_
_entity_poly.entity_id
_entity_poly.type
_entity_poly.pdbx_seq_one_letter_code
_entity_poly.pdbx_strand_id
1 'polypeptide(L)'
;MDKKISVVINTYNAERLLKKVLESVKDFDEIVVCDMESTDATVEIACQHGAKVVTFPKADHKSAEPARTFAIQSAQSPWVLVVDADELVTPELRDYLYSRISQPDCPAGLYIPRKDYFMQRLFD
;
A
#
# COMPACT_ATOMS: atom_id res chain seq x y z
N MET A 1 12.39 13.85 14.30
CA MET A 1 11.09 13.26 14.05
C MET A 1 11.15 12.37 12.81
N ASP A 2 10.57 11.19 12.89
CA ASP A 2 10.65 10.25 11.78
C ASP A 2 9.72 10.66 10.64
N LYS A 3 10.27 10.75 9.44
CA LYS A 3 9.53 11.18 8.25
C LYS A 3 9.45 10.05 7.22
N LYS A 4 9.22 8.84 7.72
CA LYS A 4 9.16 7.66 6.88
C LYS A 4 7.72 7.26 6.60
N ILE A 5 7.50 6.68 5.44
CA ILE A 5 6.20 6.22 4.98
C ILE A 5 6.27 4.75 4.64
N SER A 6 5.37 3.97 5.24
CA SER A 6 5.13 2.58 4.82
C SER A 6 3.95 2.53 3.88
N VAL A 7 4.07 1.79 2.79
CA VAL A 7 2.95 1.53 1.89
C VAL A 7 2.38 0.17 2.26
N VAL A 8 1.05 0.10 2.47
CA VAL A 8 0.38 -1.17 2.71
C VAL A 8 -0.58 -1.46 1.57
N ILE A 9 -0.52 -2.70 1.08
CA ILE A 9 -1.30 -3.15 -0.07
C ILE A 9 -2.02 -4.42 0.34
N ASN A 10 -3.36 -4.39 0.33
CA ASN A 10 -4.14 -5.61 0.54
C ASN A 10 -4.28 -6.33 -0.79
N THR A 11 -4.00 -7.63 -0.79
CA THR A 11 -4.05 -8.42 -2.02
C THR A 11 -4.90 -9.66 -1.86
N TYR A 12 -5.58 -10.03 -2.95
CA TYR A 12 -6.22 -11.31 -3.11
C TYR A 12 -6.24 -11.64 -4.60
N ASN A 13 -5.44 -12.64 -4.99
CA ASN A 13 -5.30 -13.07 -6.40
C ASN A 13 -5.05 -11.88 -7.32
N ALA A 14 -3.98 -11.14 -7.02
CA ALA A 14 -3.63 -9.91 -7.70
C ALA A 14 -2.39 -10.06 -8.61
N GLU A 15 -2.00 -11.29 -8.98
CA GLU A 15 -0.75 -11.51 -9.71
C GLU A 15 -0.65 -10.71 -11.01
N ARG A 16 -1.78 -10.41 -11.62
CA ARG A 16 -1.83 -9.77 -12.91
C ARG A 16 -1.30 -8.33 -12.88
N LEU A 17 -1.65 -7.58 -11.84
CA LEU A 17 -1.33 -6.15 -11.75
C LEU A 17 -0.31 -5.81 -10.67
N LEU A 18 -0.07 -6.73 -9.74
CA LEU A 18 0.71 -6.42 -8.55
C LEU A 18 2.13 -5.94 -8.85
N LYS A 19 2.77 -6.52 -9.86
CA LYS A 19 4.13 -6.11 -10.21
C LYS A 19 4.20 -4.62 -10.53
N LYS A 20 3.25 -4.11 -11.30
CA LYS A 20 3.22 -2.69 -11.67
C LYS A 20 2.99 -1.82 -10.44
N VAL A 21 2.11 -2.25 -9.55
CA VAL A 21 1.83 -1.51 -8.32
C VAL A 21 3.07 -1.46 -7.44
N LEU A 22 3.74 -2.59 -7.27
CA LEU A 22 4.96 -2.66 -6.46
C LEU A 22 6.06 -1.77 -7.02
N GLU A 23 6.21 -1.74 -8.33
CA GLU A 23 7.21 -0.87 -8.95
C GLU A 23 6.91 0.60 -8.72
N SER A 24 5.63 0.97 -8.69
CA SER A 24 5.25 2.37 -8.46
C SER A 24 5.52 2.84 -7.03
N VAL A 25 5.67 1.92 -6.08
CA VAL A 25 5.88 2.27 -4.66
C VAL A 25 7.28 1.89 -4.15
N LYS A 26 8.17 1.48 -5.03
CA LYS A 26 9.48 0.96 -4.63
C LYS A 26 10.36 1.97 -3.89
N ASP A 27 10.12 3.26 -4.08
CA ASP A 27 10.92 4.32 -3.46
C ASP A 27 10.41 4.77 -2.10
N PHE A 28 9.36 4.14 -1.58
CA PHE A 28 8.91 4.38 -0.22
C PHE A 28 9.79 3.62 0.78
N ASP A 29 9.68 3.96 2.06
CA ASP A 29 10.57 3.41 3.08
C ASP A 29 10.29 1.95 3.40
N GLU A 30 9.04 1.53 3.33
CA GLU A 30 8.65 0.16 3.58
C GLU A 30 7.44 -0.20 2.72
N ILE A 31 7.41 -1.44 2.23
CA ILE A 31 6.25 -1.98 1.52
C ILE A 31 5.75 -3.19 2.29
N VAL A 32 4.48 -3.16 2.70
CA VAL A 32 3.82 -4.28 3.35
C VAL A 32 2.70 -4.78 2.44
N VAL A 33 2.74 -6.05 2.10
CA VAL A 33 1.65 -6.70 1.36
C VAL A 33 0.90 -7.57 2.35
N CYS A 34 -0.37 -7.23 2.57
CA CYS A 34 -1.27 -8.03 3.39
C CYS A 34 -2.08 -8.92 2.47
N ASP A 35 -1.71 -10.19 2.41
CA ASP A 35 -2.33 -11.13 1.50
C ASP A 35 -3.48 -11.86 2.18
N MET A 36 -4.61 -11.93 1.49
CA MET A 36 -5.81 -12.57 2.00
C MET A 36 -5.97 -13.98 1.42
N GLU A 37 -4.92 -14.78 1.56
CA GLU A 37 -4.89 -16.18 1.15
C GLU A 37 -5.05 -16.36 -0.36
N SER A 38 -4.25 -15.62 -1.14
CA SER A 38 -4.21 -15.77 -2.59
C SER A 38 -3.79 -17.19 -2.99
N THR A 39 -4.38 -17.68 -4.07
CA THR A 39 -4.08 -19.00 -4.61
C THR A 39 -3.22 -18.93 -5.88
N ASP A 40 -2.89 -17.74 -6.35
CA ASP A 40 -2.03 -17.51 -7.52
C ASP A 40 -0.62 -17.12 -7.08
N ALA A 41 0.16 -16.49 -7.96
CA ALA A 41 1.53 -16.11 -7.68
C ALA A 41 1.69 -14.78 -6.95
N THR A 42 0.61 -14.24 -6.36
CA THR A 42 0.63 -12.93 -5.70
C THR A 42 1.72 -12.82 -4.64
N VAL A 43 1.77 -13.78 -3.71
CA VAL A 43 2.74 -13.75 -2.61
C VAL A 43 4.16 -13.85 -3.14
N GLU A 44 4.37 -14.71 -4.14
CA GLU A 44 5.68 -14.88 -4.74
C GLU A 44 6.18 -13.59 -5.37
N ILE A 45 5.31 -12.90 -6.10
CA ILE A 45 5.65 -11.61 -6.72
C ILE A 45 6.01 -10.58 -5.65
N ALA A 46 5.23 -10.51 -4.57
CA ALA A 46 5.50 -9.58 -3.48
C ALA A 46 6.88 -9.84 -2.86
N CYS A 47 7.21 -11.09 -2.62
CA CYS A 47 8.51 -11.46 -2.06
C CYS A 47 9.65 -11.10 -2.99
N GLN A 48 9.48 -11.28 -4.29
CA GLN A 48 10.50 -10.95 -5.28
C GLN A 48 10.81 -9.46 -5.33
N HIS A 49 9.85 -8.63 -4.94
CA HIS A 49 10.02 -7.18 -4.92
C HIS A 49 10.43 -6.64 -3.54
N GLY A 50 10.78 -7.54 -2.62
CA GLY A 50 11.26 -7.12 -1.31
C GLY A 50 10.21 -6.65 -0.34
N ALA A 51 8.94 -6.90 -0.62
CA ALA A 51 7.86 -6.51 0.28
C ALA A 51 7.81 -7.43 1.50
N LYS A 52 7.42 -6.86 2.65
CA LYS A 52 7.10 -7.65 3.82
C LYS A 52 5.70 -8.22 3.62
N VAL A 53 5.58 -9.54 3.61
CA VAL A 53 4.28 -10.19 3.38
C VAL A 53 3.72 -10.66 4.70
N VAL A 54 2.48 -10.25 4.99
CA VAL A 54 1.71 -10.75 6.12
C VAL A 54 0.43 -11.36 5.55
N THR A 55 -0.12 -12.35 6.24
CA THR A 55 -1.31 -13.04 5.77
C THR A 55 -2.48 -12.78 6.71
N PHE A 56 -3.63 -12.45 6.14
CA PHE A 56 -4.85 -12.28 6.89
C PHE A 56 -5.93 -13.16 6.27
N PRO A 57 -6.62 -14.02 7.05
CA PRO A 57 -7.62 -14.93 6.48
C PRO A 57 -8.75 -14.17 5.80
N LYS A 58 -9.09 -14.59 4.61
CA LYS A 58 -10.21 -14.00 3.86
C LYS A 58 -11.56 -14.54 4.34
N ALA A 59 -11.59 -15.77 4.77
CA ALA A 59 -12.84 -16.48 5.12
C ALA A 59 -13.74 -15.62 6.00
N ASP A 60 -15.02 -15.61 5.73
CA ASP A 60 -16.08 -14.96 6.52
C ASP A 60 -16.04 -13.43 6.57
N HIS A 61 -15.02 -12.79 5.98
CA HIS A 61 -14.98 -11.32 5.97
C HIS A 61 -15.69 -10.79 4.74
N LYS A 62 -16.66 -9.93 4.97
CA LYS A 62 -17.46 -9.32 3.90
C LYS A 62 -16.79 -8.08 3.31
N SER A 63 -15.78 -7.55 3.98
CA SER A 63 -15.06 -6.37 3.52
C SER A 63 -13.57 -6.52 3.81
N ALA A 64 -12.75 -5.63 3.23
CA ALA A 64 -11.33 -5.62 3.47
C ALA A 64 -10.93 -4.84 4.73
N GLU A 65 -11.89 -4.29 5.49
CA GLU A 65 -11.57 -3.44 6.63
C GLU A 65 -10.74 -4.12 7.71
N PRO A 66 -11.06 -5.35 8.16
CA PRO A 66 -10.21 -6.00 9.15
C PRO A 66 -8.80 -6.25 8.63
N ALA A 67 -8.66 -6.61 7.35
CA ALA A 67 -7.35 -6.83 6.77
C ALA A 67 -6.56 -5.53 6.65
N ARG A 68 -7.22 -4.42 6.32
CA ARG A 68 -6.55 -3.11 6.27
C ARG A 68 -6.01 -2.72 7.64
N THR A 69 -6.81 -2.89 8.68
CA THR A 69 -6.38 -2.58 10.04
C THR A 69 -5.17 -3.43 10.42
N PHE A 70 -5.21 -4.71 10.11
CA PHE A 70 -4.11 -5.62 10.38
C PHE A 70 -2.84 -5.19 9.62
N ALA A 71 -2.99 -4.81 8.35
CA ALA A 71 -1.87 -4.37 7.53
C ALA A 71 -1.24 -3.09 8.07
N ILE A 72 -2.08 -2.13 8.47
CA ILE A 72 -1.59 -0.88 9.04
C ILE A 72 -0.80 -1.14 10.32
N GLN A 73 -1.29 -2.05 11.17
CA GLN A 73 -0.60 -2.42 12.40
C GLN A 73 0.73 -3.12 12.15
N SER A 74 0.89 -3.73 10.98
CA SER A 74 2.13 -4.40 10.60
C SER A 74 3.19 -3.44 10.08
N ALA A 75 2.83 -2.21 9.76
CA ALA A 75 3.75 -1.21 9.25
C ALA A 75 4.61 -0.64 10.38
N GLN A 76 5.87 -0.36 10.09
CA GLN A 76 6.82 0.12 11.09
C GLN A 76 7.06 1.62 11.04
N SER A 77 6.66 2.27 9.95
CA SER A 77 6.84 3.71 9.82
C SER A 77 5.71 4.49 10.49
N PRO A 78 5.95 5.74 10.92
CA PRO A 78 4.90 6.55 11.55
C PRO A 78 3.79 6.95 10.58
N TRP A 79 4.06 6.98 9.29
CA TRP A 79 3.07 7.30 8.27
C TRP A 79 2.78 6.06 7.43
N VAL A 80 1.51 5.86 7.10
CA VAL A 80 1.08 4.70 6.32
C VAL A 80 0.22 5.18 5.16
N LEU A 81 0.58 4.74 3.95
CA LEU A 81 -0.21 4.97 2.76
C LEU A 81 -0.88 3.66 2.37
N VAL A 82 -2.20 3.65 2.31
CA VAL A 82 -2.96 2.47 1.90
C VAL A 82 -3.21 2.54 0.39
N VAL A 83 -2.79 1.51 -0.32
CA VAL A 83 -2.89 1.43 -1.78
C VAL A 83 -3.63 0.15 -2.14
N ASP A 84 -4.58 0.25 -3.05
CA ASP A 84 -5.25 -0.96 -3.57
C ASP A 84 -4.36 -1.64 -4.61
N ALA A 85 -4.57 -2.95 -4.79
CA ALA A 85 -3.71 -3.75 -5.65
C ALA A 85 -3.88 -3.45 -7.15
N ASP A 86 -4.76 -2.52 -7.50
CA ASP A 86 -4.97 -2.07 -8.87
C ASP A 86 -4.66 -0.58 -9.06
N GLU A 87 -3.95 0.03 -8.10
CA GLU A 87 -3.64 1.46 -8.14
C GLU A 87 -2.14 1.69 -8.27
N LEU A 88 -1.77 2.66 -9.11
CA LEU A 88 -0.38 3.11 -9.23
C LEU A 88 -0.20 4.42 -8.47
N VAL A 89 0.91 4.52 -7.73
CA VAL A 89 1.30 5.76 -7.07
C VAL A 89 2.22 6.51 -8.02
N THR A 90 1.86 7.76 -8.35
CA THR A 90 2.70 8.57 -9.22
C THR A 90 3.87 9.18 -8.45
N PRO A 91 4.99 9.52 -9.14
CA PRO A 91 6.08 10.23 -8.48
C PRO A 91 5.64 11.55 -7.84
N GLU A 92 4.68 12.22 -8.46
CA GLU A 92 4.13 13.49 -7.94
C GLU A 92 3.46 13.27 -6.59
N LEU A 93 2.69 12.19 -6.44
CA LEU A 93 2.05 11.89 -5.16
C LEU A 93 3.11 11.56 -4.10
N ARG A 94 4.10 10.75 -4.46
CA ARG A 94 5.18 10.41 -3.54
C ARG A 94 5.87 11.66 -3.02
N ASP A 95 6.26 12.55 -3.94
CA ASP A 95 6.97 13.76 -3.58
C ASP A 95 6.08 14.68 -2.73
N TYR A 96 4.81 14.77 -3.07
CA TYR A 96 3.86 15.56 -2.29
C TYR A 96 3.74 15.03 -0.86
N LEU A 97 3.64 13.71 -0.70
CA LEU A 97 3.47 13.11 0.62
C LEU A 97 4.69 13.35 1.50
N TYR A 98 5.90 13.13 0.97
CA TYR A 98 7.11 13.35 1.75
C TYR A 98 7.27 14.83 2.10
N SER A 99 6.93 15.71 1.18
CA SER A 99 6.96 17.14 1.45
C SER A 99 5.95 17.52 2.54
N ARG A 100 4.74 16.98 2.46
CA ARG A 100 3.66 17.34 3.37
C ARG A 100 3.91 16.86 4.80
N ILE A 101 4.39 15.64 4.97
CA ILE A 101 4.68 15.13 6.33
C ILE A 101 5.90 15.80 6.95
N SER A 102 6.70 16.49 6.16
CA SER A 102 7.86 17.25 6.65
C SER A 102 7.47 18.61 7.18
N GLN A 103 6.26 19.07 6.95
CA GLN A 103 5.80 20.38 7.39
C GLN A 103 5.33 20.32 8.85
N PRO A 104 5.67 21.35 9.65
CA PRO A 104 5.30 21.33 11.08
C PRO A 104 3.80 21.33 11.35
N ASP A 105 3.01 21.82 10.40
CA ASP A 105 1.55 21.90 10.54
C ASP A 105 0.82 20.71 9.95
N CYS A 106 1.53 19.64 9.59
CA CYS A 106 0.89 18.45 9.02
C CYS A 106 -0.02 17.79 10.06
N PRO A 107 -1.29 17.55 9.73
CA PRO A 107 -2.21 16.87 10.66
C PRO A 107 -1.78 15.41 10.86
N ALA A 108 -2.27 14.80 11.95
CA ALA A 108 -1.95 13.43 12.28
C ALA A 108 -2.43 12.43 11.23
N GLY A 109 -3.43 12.79 10.43
CA GLY A 109 -3.91 11.97 9.33
C GLY A 109 -4.08 12.80 8.09
N LEU A 110 -3.76 12.21 6.94
CA LEU A 110 -3.93 12.84 5.64
C LEU A 110 -4.89 12.03 4.81
N TYR A 111 -5.96 12.65 4.37
CA TYR A 111 -6.87 12.01 3.42
C TYR A 111 -6.49 12.43 2.01
N ILE A 112 -6.32 11.46 1.13
CA ILE A 112 -5.98 11.70 -0.27
C ILE A 112 -7.13 11.22 -1.13
N PRO A 113 -7.88 12.12 -1.79
CA PRO A 113 -8.96 11.71 -2.66
C PRO A 113 -8.45 10.89 -3.84
N ARG A 114 -9.09 9.76 -4.09
CA ARG A 114 -8.65 8.86 -5.17
C ARG A 114 -8.88 9.43 -6.56
N LYS A 115 -9.70 10.46 -6.66
CA LYS A 115 -9.99 11.12 -7.94
C LYS A 115 -8.90 12.08 -8.36
N ASP A 116 -7.92 12.33 -7.51
CA ASP A 116 -6.87 13.28 -7.80
C ASP A 116 -5.92 12.75 -8.85
N TYR A 117 -5.13 13.66 -9.40
CA TYR A 117 -4.18 13.35 -10.46
C TYR A 117 -2.99 12.54 -9.99
N PHE A 118 -2.90 12.27 -8.69
CA PHE A 118 -1.73 11.66 -8.09
C PHE A 118 -1.75 10.14 -8.13
N MET A 119 -2.91 9.52 -8.36
CA MET A 119 -3.01 8.08 -8.43
C MET A 119 -3.70 7.65 -9.71
N GLN A 120 -3.22 6.57 -10.28
CA GLN A 120 -3.81 5.94 -11.46
C GLN A 120 -4.37 4.59 -11.08
N ARG A 121 -5.62 4.34 -11.43
CA ARG A 121 -6.21 3.03 -11.24
C ARG A 121 -6.03 2.20 -12.50
N LEU A 122 -5.58 0.97 -12.32
CA LEU A 122 -5.45 0.01 -13.40
C LEU A 122 -6.72 -0.81 -13.51
N PHE A 123 -7.18 -1.02 -14.73
CA PHE A 123 -8.36 -1.83 -15.00
C PHE A 123 -7.96 -3.04 -15.82
N ASP A 124 -8.64 -4.14 -15.58
CA ASP A 124 -8.47 -5.35 -16.37
C ASP A 124 -9.12 -5.25 -17.74
#